data_c6600c9b17a069f78ef5c2f0fcf31434
#
_entry.id   c6600c9b17a069f78ef5c2f0fcf31434
#
_cell.length_a   1.000
_cell.length_b   1.000
_cell.length_c   1.000
_cell.angle_alpha   90.00
_cell.angle_beta   90.00
_cell.angle_gamma   90.00
#
_symmetry.space_group_name_H-M   'P 1'
#
loop_
_entity.id
_entity.type
_entity.pdbx_description
1 polymer ?
#
loop_
_entity_poly.entity_id
_entity_poly.type
_entity_poly.pdbx_seq_one_letter_code
_entity_poly.pdbx_strand_id
1 'polypeptide(L)'
;MKVEPASPAGHRSCTGTSGPDLVVNGVPAPPPADPRVSLLDFLREHLGLHGTKKGCDQGACGACTVLVDGERIVSCLALAVQCAGREVTTVEGLGGRHPLQEAFVRHDGLQCGYCTPGQICSAIGMAEEVARGVPSHVTADLTADGIALTPAELRERMSGNLCRCGAHNGIVAAIAEVHGSADA
;
A
#
# COMPACT_ATOMS: atom_id res chain seq x y z
N MET A 1 53.71 25.12 29.30
CA MET A 1 52.31 25.31 28.90
C MET A 1 51.75 23.93 28.58
N LYS A 2 50.96 23.33 29.49
CA LYS A 2 50.33 22.01 29.28
C LYS A 2 48.96 22.23 28.69
N VAL A 3 48.73 21.66 27.51
CA VAL A 3 47.41 21.69 26.82
C VAL A 3 46.62 20.50 27.40
N GLU A 4 45.51 20.79 28.09
CA GLU A 4 44.57 19.79 28.53
C GLU A 4 43.74 19.30 27.34
N PRO A 5 43.45 17.97 27.23
CA PRO A 5 42.63 17.44 26.19
C PRO A 5 41.15 17.82 26.43
N ALA A 6 40.48 18.32 25.40
CA ALA A 6 39.05 18.62 25.42
C ALA A 6 38.22 17.34 25.65
N SER A 7 37.27 17.45 26.57
CA SER A 7 36.30 16.41 26.90
C SER A 7 35.44 16.07 25.67
N PRO A 8 35.11 14.79 25.36
CA PRO A 8 34.27 14.46 24.25
C PRO A 8 32.85 14.96 24.50
N ALA A 9 32.32 15.71 23.53
CA ALA A 9 30.95 16.19 23.54
C ALA A 9 29.98 15.01 23.68
N GLY A 10 29.19 15.04 24.74
CA GLY A 10 28.20 14.02 25.02
C GLY A 10 27.22 13.90 23.85
N HIS A 11 27.07 12.71 23.29
CA HIS A 11 26.00 12.35 22.41
C HIS A 11 24.68 12.63 23.12
N ARG A 12 23.96 13.66 22.68
CA ARG A 12 22.57 13.83 23.06
C ARG A 12 21.80 12.68 22.40
N SER A 13 21.38 11.72 23.18
CA SER A 13 20.42 10.73 22.75
C SER A 13 19.12 11.49 22.41
N CYS A 14 18.76 11.53 21.15
CA CYS A 14 17.45 12.00 20.71
C CYS A 14 16.41 10.97 21.13
N THR A 15 16.04 10.99 22.40
CA THR A 15 14.90 10.24 22.92
C THR A 15 13.66 11.08 22.70
N GLY A 16 12.78 10.60 21.82
CA GLY A 16 11.41 11.08 21.69
C GLY A 16 11.14 11.84 20.40
N THR A 17 10.70 11.15 19.35
CA THR A 17 9.87 11.74 18.31
C THR A 17 8.52 12.09 18.94
N SER A 18 8.31 13.37 19.25
CA SER A 18 7.08 13.88 19.91
C SER A 18 5.91 14.06 18.93
N GLY A 19 5.74 13.13 18.01
CA GLY A 19 4.59 13.08 17.09
C GLY A 19 3.57 12.03 17.53
N PRO A 20 2.31 12.11 17.03
CA PRO A 20 1.34 11.04 17.27
C PRO A 20 1.83 9.72 16.64
N ASP A 21 1.45 8.60 17.25
CA ASP A 21 1.73 7.27 16.71
C ASP A 21 1.01 7.06 15.37
N LEU A 22 1.60 6.25 14.49
CA LEU A 22 0.85 5.64 13.39
C LEU A 22 -0.05 4.57 13.99
N VAL A 23 -1.19 4.32 13.34
CA VAL A 23 -1.99 3.12 13.63
C VAL A 23 -1.76 2.14 12.47
N VAL A 24 -1.12 1.01 12.75
CA VAL A 24 -0.84 0.00 11.71
C VAL A 24 -1.67 -1.25 12.00
N ASN A 25 -2.59 -1.59 11.11
CA ASN A 25 -3.52 -2.71 11.27
C ASN A 25 -4.28 -2.66 12.62
N GLY A 26 -4.70 -1.45 13.03
CA GLY A 26 -5.39 -1.24 14.31
C GLY A 26 -4.48 -1.18 15.54
N VAL A 27 -3.16 -1.30 15.39
CA VAL A 27 -2.20 -1.27 16.50
C VAL A 27 -1.36 0.02 16.44
N PRO A 28 -1.31 0.82 17.52
CA PRO A 28 -0.43 1.98 17.60
C PRO A 28 1.04 1.59 17.45
N ALA A 29 1.76 2.33 16.63
CA ALA A 29 3.19 2.13 16.37
C ALA A 29 3.90 3.50 16.39
N PRO A 30 4.88 3.73 17.28
CA PRO A 30 5.61 4.99 17.30
C PRO A 30 6.42 5.15 16.02
N PRO A 31 6.47 6.38 15.46
CA PRO A 31 7.27 6.63 14.26
C PRO A 31 8.76 6.34 14.53
N PRO A 32 9.53 5.94 13.50
CA PRO A 32 10.96 5.66 13.66
C PRO A 32 11.73 6.92 14.05
N ALA A 33 12.81 6.75 14.82
CA ALA A 33 13.66 7.87 15.26
C ALA A 33 14.35 8.58 14.08
N ASP A 34 14.68 7.85 13.02
CA ASP A 34 15.19 8.44 11.77
C ASP A 34 14.03 8.84 10.86
N PRO A 35 13.80 10.14 10.63
CA PRO A 35 12.69 10.61 9.80
C PRO A 35 12.82 10.26 8.32
N ARG A 36 13.97 9.74 7.87
CA ARG A 36 14.21 9.34 6.49
C ARG A 36 13.72 7.92 6.18
N VAL A 37 13.31 7.16 7.20
CA VAL A 37 12.81 5.78 7.03
C VAL A 37 11.53 5.80 6.19
N SER A 38 11.54 5.06 5.07
CA SER A 38 10.33 4.89 4.25
C SER A 38 9.26 4.14 5.03
N LEU A 39 7.98 4.37 4.69
CA LEU A 39 6.89 3.58 5.26
C LEU A 39 7.09 2.08 4.96
N LEU A 40 7.59 1.75 3.77
CA LEU A 40 7.91 0.37 3.39
C LEU A 40 8.91 -0.28 4.34
N ASP A 41 10.04 0.39 4.60
CA ASP A 41 11.07 -0.15 5.50
C ASP A 41 10.59 -0.20 6.94
N PHE A 42 9.80 0.80 7.36
CA PHE A 42 9.19 0.79 8.69
C PHE A 42 8.29 -0.43 8.88
N LEU A 43 7.38 -0.70 7.94
CA LEU A 43 6.49 -1.87 8.00
C LEU A 43 7.28 -3.17 8.04
N ARG A 44 8.31 -3.32 7.19
CA ARG A 44 9.04 -4.57 7.03
C ARG A 44 10.11 -4.81 8.09
N GLU A 45 10.96 -3.81 8.34
CA GLU A 45 12.17 -4.00 9.15
C GLU A 45 11.95 -3.62 10.62
N HIS A 46 11.01 -2.71 10.91
CA HIS A 46 10.71 -2.32 12.29
C HIS A 46 9.51 -3.09 12.87
N LEU A 47 8.46 -3.32 12.06
CA LEU A 47 7.25 -4.00 12.53
C LEU A 47 7.16 -5.47 12.12
N GLY A 48 8.05 -5.98 11.28
CA GLY A 48 8.05 -7.37 10.82
C GLY A 48 6.88 -7.73 9.90
N LEU A 49 6.19 -6.74 9.30
CA LEU A 49 5.07 -6.93 8.38
C LEU A 49 5.59 -7.16 6.96
N HIS A 50 5.95 -8.39 6.64
CA HIS A 50 6.63 -8.75 5.39
C HIS A 50 5.67 -8.98 4.21
N GLY A 51 4.36 -8.88 4.39
CA GLY A 51 3.36 -8.93 3.32
C GLY A 51 3.59 -7.81 2.30
N THR A 52 3.84 -6.59 2.75
CA THR A 52 4.22 -5.48 1.89
C THR A 52 5.61 -5.73 1.29
N LYS A 53 5.74 -5.73 -0.06
CA LYS A 53 6.96 -6.19 -0.75
C LYS A 53 7.82 -5.05 -1.29
N LYS A 54 9.15 -5.17 -1.13
CA LYS A 54 10.14 -4.25 -1.69
C LYS A 54 10.60 -4.76 -3.06
N GLY A 55 9.94 -4.32 -4.14
CA GLY A 55 10.29 -4.70 -5.52
C GLY A 55 11.28 -3.72 -6.16
N CYS A 56 10.81 -2.54 -6.58
CA CYS A 56 11.62 -1.56 -7.28
C CYS A 56 12.22 -0.46 -6.39
N ASP A 57 11.61 -0.20 -5.23
CA ASP A 57 11.97 0.86 -4.26
C ASP A 57 11.98 2.29 -4.86
N GLN A 58 11.22 2.49 -5.93
CA GLN A 58 11.15 3.76 -6.67
C GLN A 58 9.76 4.07 -7.26
N GLY A 59 8.69 3.47 -6.69
CA GLY A 59 7.31 3.73 -7.09
C GLY A 59 6.85 3.10 -8.40
N ALA A 60 7.68 2.30 -9.08
CA ALA A 60 7.39 1.83 -10.44
C ALA A 60 6.60 0.51 -10.52
N CYS A 61 6.60 -0.34 -9.49
CA CYS A 61 6.06 -1.70 -9.59
C CYS A 61 4.77 -1.96 -8.81
N GLY A 62 4.42 -1.11 -7.85
CA GLY A 62 3.21 -1.26 -7.02
C GLY A 62 3.23 -2.41 -5.99
N ALA A 63 4.30 -3.22 -5.91
CA ALA A 63 4.36 -4.35 -4.98
C ALA A 63 4.32 -3.94 -3.49
N CYS A 64 4.63 -2.68 -3.21
CA CYS A 64 4.61 -2.08 -1.89
C CYS A 64 3.32 -1.30 -1.58
N THR A 65 2.27 -1.43 -2.38
CA THR A 65 1.01 -0.73 -2.14
C THR A 65 0.38 -1.16 -0.82
N VAL A 66 0.00 -0.16 -0.02
CA VAL A 66 -0.76 -0.26 1.22
C VAL A 66 -1.91 0.74 1.20
N LEU A 67 -2.81 0.65 2.16
CA LEU A 67 -3.86 1.66 2.34
C LEU A 67 -3.45 2.60 3.48
N VAL A 68 -3.58 3.90 3.27
CA VAL A 68 -3.41 4.92 4.30
C VAL A 68 -4.70 5.72 4.35
N ASP A 69 -5.44 5.61 5.46
CA ASP A 69 -6.81 6.13 5.61
C ASP A 69 -7.74 5.67 4.48
N GLY A 70 -7.60 4.42 4.04
CA GLY A 70 -8.36 3.82 2.94
C GLY A 70 -7.84 4.11 1.53
N GLU A 71 -6.91 5.04 1.35
CA GLU A 71 -6.34 5.38 0.05
C GLU A 71 -5.09 4.56 -0.27
N ARG A 72 -5.02 4.02 -1.49
CA ARG A 72 -3.86 3.25 -1.95
C ARG A 72 -2.65 4.14 -2.21
N ILE A 73 -1.54 3.82 -1.57
CA ILE A 73 -0.25 4.50 -1.79
C ILE A 73 0.88 3.49 -1.97
N VAL A 74 1.93 3.88 -2.67
CA VAL A 74 3.18 3.11 -2.76
C VAL A 74 4.09 3.47 -1.59
N SER A 75 4.20 2.58 -0.61
CA SER A 75 4.88 2.85 0.66
C SER A 75 6.39 3.11 0.54
N CYS A 76 7.03 2.73 -0.57
CA CYS A 76 8.43 3.06 -0.83
C CYS A 76 8.70 4.55 -1.10
N LEU A 77 7.66 5.33 -1.49
CA LEU A 77 7.76 6.77 -1.74
C LEU A 77 7.22 7.62 -0.59
N ALA A 78 6.62 7.00 0.44
CA ALA A 78 6.14 7.70 1.63
C ALA A 78 7.15 7.55 2.77
N LEU A 79 7.36 8.60 3.55
CA LEU A 79 8.13 8.50 4.80
C LEU A 79 7.19 8.07 5.93
N ALA A 80 7.67 7.19 6.82
CA ALA A 80 6.87 6.71 7.95
C ALA A 80 6.35 7.87 8.82
N VAL A 81 7.18 8.89 9.06
CA VAL A 81 6.82 10.07 9.85
C VAL A 81 5.68 10.90 9.23
N GLN A 82 5.45 10.82 7.91
CA GLN A 82 4.33 11.50 7.25
C GLN A 82 2.99 10.83 7.52
N CYS A 83 3.02 9.57 7.98
CA CYS A 83 1.82 8.81 8.35
C CYS A 83 1.50 8.90 9.85
N ALA A 84 2.20 9.75 10.61
CA ALA A 84 1.91 9.99 12.02
C ALA A 84 0.46 10.47 12.20
N GLY A 85 -0.29 9.82 13.09
CA GLY A 85 -1.71 10.08 13.32
C GLY A 85 -2.66 9.50 12.26
N ARG A 86 -2.16 8.74 11.28
CA ARG A 86 -2.95 8.11 10.22
C ARG A 86 -3.06 6.60 10.42
N GLU A 87 -4.09 6.01 9.84
CA GLU A 87 -4.28 4.56 9.81
C GLU A 87 -3.64 3.94 8.56
N VAL A 88 -2.78 2.96 8.78
CA VAL A 88 -2.11 2.19 7.71
C VAL A 88 -2.62 0.76 7.75
N THR A 89 -3.23 0.30 6.66
CA THR A 89 -3.67 -1.09 6.50
C THR A 89 -2.78 -1.79 5.48
N THR A 90 -2.17 -2.90 5.91
CA THR A 90 -1.42 -3.82 5.05
C THR A 90 -2.26 -5.06 4.76
N VAL A 91 -1.78 -5.95 3.89
CA VAL A 91 -2.49 -7.21 3.57
C VAL A 91 -2.72 -8.08 4.82
N GLU A 92 -1.84 -8.01 5.82
CA GLU A 92 -1.99 -8.72 7.09
C GLU A 92 -3.20 -8.21 7.89
N GLY A 93 -3.50 -6.91 7.81
CA GLY A 93 -4.65 -6.29 8.46
C GLY A 93 -6.00 -6.73 7.90
N LEU A 94 -6.02 -7.39 6.73
CA LEU A 94 -7.24 -7.90 6.11
C LEU A 94 -7.73 -9.24 6.72
N GLY A 95 -7.02 -9.80 7.69
CA GLY A 95 -7.45 -10.97 8.47
C GLY A 95 -7.45 -12.31 7.72
N GLY A 96 -6.92 -12.37 6.50
CA GLY A 96 -6.77 -13.61 5.72
C GLY A 96 -8.06 -14.15 5.09
N ARG A 97 -9.20 -13.47 5.25
CA ARG A 97 -10.53 -13.88 4.73
C ARG A 97 -11.26 -12.76 3.98
N HIS A 98 -10.54 -11.76 3.53
CA HIS A 98 -11.14 -10.71 2.72
C HIS A 98 -11.63 -11.32 1.39
N PRO A 99 -12.81 -10.95 0.85
CA PRO A 99 -13.36 -11.51 -0.40
C PRO A 99 -12.37 -11.51 -1.56
N LEU A 100 -11.56 -10.46 -1.71
CA LEU A 100 -10.50 -10.42 -2.72
C LEU A 100 -9.42 -11.48 -2.50
N GLN A 101 -9.04 -11.80 -1.26
CA GLN A 101 -8.03 -12.84 -0.98
C GLN A 101 -8.55 -14.21 -1.44
N GLU A 102 -9.82 -14.49 -1.20
CA GLU A 102 -10.46 -15.74 -1.65
C GLU A 102 -10.65 -15.75 -3.18
N ALA A 103 -11.08 -14.64 -3.78
CA ALA A 103 -11.25 -14.54 -5.23
C ALA A 103 -9.92 -14.71 -5.98
N PHE A 104 -8.82 -14.14 -5.46
CA PHE A 104 -7.49 -14.33 -6.04
C PHE A 104 -7.07 -15.81 -6.10
N VAL A 105 -7.46 -16.61 -5.10
CA VAL A 105 -7.21 -18.06 -5.12
C VAL A 105 -8.12 -18.76 -6.14
N ARG A 106 -9.42 -18.41 -6.20
CA ARG A 106 -10.37 -19.03 -7.14
C ARG A 106 -10.03 -18.78 -8.60
N HIS A 107 -9.52 -17.60 -8.92
CA HIS A 107 -9.22 -17.15 -10.30
C HIS A 107 -7.75 -17.28 -10.69
N ASP A 108 -6.93 -17.98 -9.90
CA ASP A 108 -5.48 -18.06 -10.14
C ASP A 108 -4.83 -16.68 -10.33
N GLY A 109 -5.30 -15.67 -9.58
CA GLY A 109 -4.81 -14.29 -9.62
C GLY A 109 -3.41 -14.12 -9.02
N LEU A 110 -2.68 -15.21 -8.84
CA LEU A 110 -1.33 -15.25 -8.31
C LEU A 110 -0.55 -16.46 -8.85
N GLN A 111 0.78 -16.33 -8.91
CA GLN A 111 1.70 -17.45 -9.14
C GLN A 111 2.79 -17.44 -8.06
N CYS A 112 3.86 -16.65 -8.20
CA CYS A 112 4.88 -16.56 -7.16
C CYS A 112 4.39 -15.86 -5.88
N GLY A 113 3.27 -15.15 -5.91
CA GLY A 113 2.69 -14.45 -4.77
C GLY A 113 3.36 -13.11 -4.40
N TYR A 114 4.45 -12.73 -5.05
CA TYR A 114 5.22 -11.55 -4.65
C TYR A 114 4.43 -10.23 -4.82
N CYS A 115 3.74 -10.03 -5.93
CA CYS A 115 2.94 -8.82 -6.17
C CYS A 115 1.57 -8.87 -5.51
N THR A 116 1.12 -10.04 -5.06
CA THR A 116 -0.27 -10.28 -4.59
C THR A 116 -0.72 -9.34 -3.46
N PRO A 117 0.07 -9.08 -2.41
CA PRO A 117 -0.31 -8.13 -1.36
C PRO A 117 -0.59 -6.73 -1.89
N GLY A 118 0.29 -6.24 -2.75
CA GLY A 118 0.13 -4.92 -3.38
C GLY A 118 -1.06 -4.87 -4.34
N GLN A 119 -1.33 -5.94 -5.09
CA GLN A 119 -2.52 -6.06 -5.96
C GLN A 119 -3.81 -5.99 -5.15
N ILE A 120 -3.90 -6.72 -4.03
CA ILE A 120 -5.10 -6.75 -3.18
C ILE A 120 -5.34 -5.37 -2.55
N CYS A 121 -4.33 -4.76 -1.92
CA CYS A 121 -4.46 -3.43 -1.34
C CYS A 121 -4.82 -2.38 -2.42
N SER A 122 -4.22 -2.48 -3.60
CA SER A 122 -4.53 -1.59 -4.72
C SER A 122 -5.97 -1.75 -5.20
N ALA A 123 -6.48 -3.00 -5.28
CA ALA A 123 -7.86 -3.25 -5.69
C ALA A 123 -8.88 -2.70 -4.69
N ILE A 124 -8.60 -2.78 -3.38
CA ILE A 124 -9.46 -2.19 -2.34
C ILE A 124 -9.52 -0.67 -2.50
N GLY A 125 -8.37 0.00 -2.54
CA GLY A 125 -8.33 1.46 -2.69
C GLY A 125 -8.91 1.93 -4.04
N MET A 126 -8.72 1.16 -5.11
CA MET A 126 -9.33 1.42 -6.41
C MET A 126 -10.85 1.38 -6.35
N ALA A 127 -11.44 0.43 -5.64
CA ALA A 127 -12.89 0.33 -5.48
C ALA A 127 -13.47 1.57 -4.77
N GLU A 128 -12.77 2.07 -3.75
CA GLU A 128 -13.13 3.31 -3.05
C GLU A 128 -13.02 4.54 -3.98
N GLU A 129 -12.01 4.59 -4.85
CA GLU A 129 -11.88 5.65 -5.86
C GLU A 129 -13.07 5.65 -6.83
N VAL A 130 -13.48 4.47 -7.31
CA VAL A 130 -14.66 4.31 -8.18
C VAL A 130 -15.94 4.74 -7.46
N ALA A 131 -16.13 4.32 -6.21
CA ALA A 131 -17.29 4.70 -5.41
C ALA A 131 -17.40 6.22 -5.18
N ARG A 132 -16.25 6.91 -5.13
CA ARG A 132 -16.18 8.39 -5.05
C ARG A 132 -16.30 9.09 -6.42
N GLY A 133 -16.46 8.37 -7.51
CA GLY A 133 -16.55 8.94 -8.86
C GLY A 133 -15.21 9.48 -9.39
N VAL A 134 -14.05 8.99 -8.89
CA VAL A 134 -12.74 9.42 -9.39
C VAL A 134 -12.51 8.82 -10.79
N PRO A 135 -12.40 9.62 -11.87
CA PRO A 135 -12.24 9.10 -13.23
C PRO A 135 -10.84 8.50 -13.46
N SER A 136 -10.74 7.65 -14.49
CA SER A 136 -9.48 7.15 -15.05
C SER A 136 -9.26 7.70 -16.46
N HIS A 137 -8.13 7.32 -17.09
CA HIS A 137 -7.83 7.71 -18.48
C HIS A 137 -8.81 7.11 -19.51
N VAL A 138 -9.53 6.04 -19.15
CA VAL A 138 -10.47 5.35 -20.03
C VAL A 138 -11.93 5.60 -19.68
N THR A 139 -12.20 6.45 -18.70
CA THR A 139 -13.56 6.84 -18.34
C THR A 139 -14.21 7.59 -19.49
N ALA A 140 -15.27 7.01 -20.07
CA ALA A 140 -15.86 7.49 -21.31
C ALA A 140 -16.67 8.79 -21.13
N ASP A 141 -17.37 8.93 -20.01
CA ASP A 141 -18.20 10.09 -19.69
C ASP A 141 -17.87 10.62 -18.30
N LEU A 142 -17.26 11.80 -18.25
CA LEU A 142 -16.89 12.50 -17.01
C LEU A 142 -18.07 13.23 -16.37
N THR A 143 -19.22 13.27 -17.02
CA THR A 143 -20.42 13.96 -16.53
C THR A 143 -21.47 13.00 -15.97
N ALA A 144 -21.25 11.70 -16.08
CA ALA A 144 -22.14 10.67 -15.55
C ALA A 144 -22.13 10.64 -14.01
N ASP A 145 -23.27 10.33 -13.41
CA ASP A 145 -23.44 10.22 -11.95
C ASP A 145 -22.73 8.99 -11.32
N GLY A 146 -21.78 8.38 -12.01
CA GLY A 146 -21.02 7.23 -11.52
C GLY A 146 -20.14 6.64 -12.59
N ILE A 147 -19.19 5.80 -12.15
CA ILE A 147 -18.25 5.13 -13.02
C ILE A 147 -18.59 3.65 -13.08
N ALA A 148 -18.94 3.15 -14.27
CA ALA A 148 -19.10 1.71 -14.49
C ALA A 148 -17.72 1.04 -14.49
N LEU A 149 -17.51 0.07 -13.60
CA LEU A 149 -16.26 -0.65 -13.50
C LEU A 149 -16.16 -1.72 -14.61
N THR A 150 -15.96 -1.26 -15.83
CA THR A 150 -15.77 -2.12 -17.01
C THR A 150 -14.42 -2.84 -16.96
N PRO A 151 -14.22 -3.91 -17.76
CA PRO A 151 -12.92 -4.55 -17.89
C PRO A 151 -11.79 -3.60 -18.34
N ALA A 152 -12.10 -2.55 -19.10
CA ALA A 152 -11.14 -1.52 -19.49
C ALA A 152 -10.75 -0.64 -18.30
N GLU A 153 -11.72 -0.18 -17.50
CA GLU A 153 -11.49 0.57 -16.25
C GLU A 153 -10.64 -0.24 -15.27
N LEU A 154 -10.96 -1.53 -15.06
CA LEU A 154 -10.19 -2.41 -14.19
C LEU A 154 -8.72 -2.51 -14.62
N ARG A 155 -8.48 -2.78 -15.91
CA ARG A 155 -7.11 -2.92 -16.42
C ARG A 155 -6.32 -1.62 -16.28
N GLU A 156 -6.95 -0.49 -16.61
CA GLU A 156 -6.31 0.83 -16.48
C GLU A 156 -5.97 1.14 -15.02
N ARG A 157 -6.94 1.03 -14.13
CA ARG A 157 -6.76 1.36 -12.71
C ARG A 157 -5.75 0.46 -11.99
N MET A 158 -5.57 -0.77 -12.47
CA MET A 158 -4.62 -1.72 -11.92
C MET A 158 -3.27 -1.75 -12.67
N SER A 159 -3.09 -0.94 -13.71
CA SER A 159 -1.87 -0.92 -14.55
C SER A 159 -0.59 -0.57 -13.78
N GLY A 160 -0.71 0.19 -12.69
CA GLY A 160 0.41 0.55 -11.80
C GLY A 160 0.95 -0.59 -10.93
N ASN A 161 0.27 -1.75 -10.90
CA ASN A 161 0.68 -2.91 -10.12
C ASN A 161 1.18 -4.02 -11.05
N LEU A 162 2.49 -4.16 -11.16
CA LEU A 162 3.12 -5.11 -12.09
C LEU A 162 3.09 -6.55 -11.56
N CYS A 163 2.85 -7.51 -12.46
CA CYS A 163 3.00 -8.94 -12.22
C CYS A 163 3.95 -9.55 -13.24
N ARG A 164 5.17 -9.93 -12.81
CA ARG A 164 6.16 -10.54 -13.71
C ARG A 164 5.77 -11.95 -14.18
N CYS A 165 4.98 -12.66 -13.39
CA CYS A 165 4.46 -13.98 -13.75
C CYS A 165 3.31 -13.93 -14.78
N GLY A 166 2.73 -12.75 -15.02
CA GLY A 166 1.67 -12.59 -16.01
C GLY A 166 0.27 -13.02 -15.53
N ALA A 167 0.00 -13.05 -14.23
CA ALA A 167 -1.30 -13.45 -13.68
C ALA A 167 -2.41 -12.38 -13.87
N HIS A 168 -2.21 -11.39 -14.74
CA HIS A 168 -3.11 -10.24 -14.89
C HIS A 168 -4.55 -10.62 -15.21
N ASN A 169 -4.79 -11.65 -16.05
CA ASN A 169 -6.14 -12.08 -16.39
C ASN A 169 -6.89 -12.61 -15.15
N GLY A 170 -6.24 -13.45 -14.34
CA GLY A 170 -6.81 -13.94 -13.08
C GLY A 170 -7.01 -12.83 -12.06
N ILE A 171 -6.07 -11.86 -11.98
CA ILE A 171 -6.20 -10.69 -11.10
C ILE A 171 -7.45 -9.86 -11.48
N VAL A 172 -7.61 -9.53 -12.77
CA VAL A 172 -8.77 -8.77 -13.26
C VAL A 172 -10.07 -9.54 -13.02
N ALA A 173 -10.09 -10.86 -13.28
CA ALA A 173 -11.27 -11.70 -13.03
C ALA A 173 -11.64 -11.73 -11.53
N ALA A 174 -10.65 -11.87 -10.64
CA ALA A 174 -10.87 -11.86 -9.20
C ALA A 174 -11.45 -10.51 -8.71
N ILE A 175 -10.94 -9.40 -9.23
CA ILE A 175 -11.42 -8.07 -8.87
C ILE A 175 -12.83 -7.84 -9.43
N ALA A 176 -13.10 -8.27 -10.68
CA ALA A 176 -14.41 -8.18 -11.30
C ALA A 176 -15.47 -8.97 -10.54
N GLU A 177 -15.14 -10.15 -10.01
CA GLU A 177 -16.07 -10.94 -9.19
C GLU A 177 -16.49 -10.18 -7.92
N VAL A 178 -15.55 -9.48 -7.28
CA VAL A 178 -15.81 -8.85 -5.97
C VAL A 178 -16.38 -7.44 -6.10
N HIS A 179 -15.96 -6.68 -7.10
CA HIS A 179 -16.30 -5.26 -7.26
C HIS A 179 -16.99 -4.92 -8.59
N GLY A 180 -17.03 -5.86 -9.53
CA GLY A 180 -17.72 -5.64 -10.82
C GLY A 180 -19.23 -5.54 -10.66
N SER A 181 -19.88 -4.76 -11.53
CA SER A 181 -21.32 -4.83 -11.68
C SER A 181 -21.70 -6.20 -12.27
N ALA A 182 -22.80 -6.78 -11.79
CA ALA A 182 -23.28 -8.10 -12.21
C ALA A 182 -23.64 -8.21 -13.73
N ASP A 183 -23.46 -7.15 -14.50
CA ASP A 183 -23.80 -7.01 -15.92
C ASP A 183 -22.59 -6.79 -16.83
N ALA A 184 -21.40 -7.29 -16.48
CA ALA A 184 -20.21 -7.19 -17.33
C ALA A 184 -19.87 -8.50 -18.04
#